data_65c2ca4747eaf352df6a0f90edc3e2f6
#
_entry.id   65c2ca4747eaf352df6a0f90edc3e2f6
#
_cell.length_a   1.000
_cell.length_b   1.000
_cell.length_c   1.000
_cell.angle_alpha   90.00
_cell.angle_beta   90.00
_cell.angle_gamma   90.00
#
_symmetry.space_group_name_H-M   'P 1'
#
loop_
_entity.id
_entity.type
_entity.pdbx_description
1 polymer ?
#
loop_
_entity_poly.entity_id
_entity_poly.type
_entity_poly.pdbx_seq_one_letter_code
_entity_poly.pdbx_strand_id
1 'polypeptide(L)'
;MAINYANLAALAERLIRENGRDALLVTETNTGTDYQPTISQTSETIKLVQSSFTSNDNNDFVLQAHDVKFLVSSAFTVSAKQRIETNGIQYSIVAVKEIKPSDTSILYIVQGRV
;
A
#
# COMPACT_ATOMS: atom_id res chain seq x y z
N MET A 1 31.20 -5.21 0.01
CA MET A 1 30.38 -4.74 1.16
C MET A 1 28.98 -5.31 1.02
N ALA A 2 28.53 -6.03 2.02
CA ALA A 2 27.17 -6.60 2.01
C ALA A 2 26.16 -5.56 2.48
N ILE A 3 25.04 -5.44 1.76
CA ILE A 3 23.92 -4.60 2.18
C ILE A 3 23.09 -5.35 3.19
N ASN A 4 22.80 -4.71 4.32
CA ASN A 4 21.90 -5.27 5.32
C ASN A 4 20.46 -4.81 5.01
N TYR A 5 19.71 -5.65 4.33
CA TYR A 5 18.34 -5.32 3.93
C TYR A 5 17.37 -5.20 5.10
N ALA A 6 17.63 -5.89 6.21
CA ALA A 6 16.81 -5.74 7.42
C ALA A 6 16.97 -4.34 8.01
N ASN A 7 18.17 -3.78 8.03
CA ASN A 7 18.40 -2.39 8.45
C ASN A 7 17.76 -1.40 7.47
N LEU A 8 17.79 -1.70 6.18
CA LEU A 8 17.17 -0.87 5.15
C LEU A 8 15.66 -0.84 5.31
N ALA A 9 15.04 -1.99 5.58
CA ALA A 9 13.60 -2.08 5.84
C ALA A 9 13.22 -1.31 7.11
N ALA A 10 14.01 -1.40 8.16
CA ALA A 10 13.77 -0.66 9.40
C ALA A 10 13.90 0.86 9.19
N LEU A 11 14.87 1.29 8.38
CA LEU A 11 15.03 2.69 8.02
C LEU A 11 13.84 3.19 7.18
N ALA A 12 13.39 2.42 6.21
CA ALA A 12 12.23 2.77 5.39
C ALA A 12 10.97 2.90 6.26
N GLU A 13 10.74 1.96 7.16
CA GLU A 13 9.61 2.00 8.09
C GLU A 13 9.66 3.24 8.97
N ARG A 14 10.84 3.57 9.51
CA ARG A 14 11.01 4.76 10.34
C ARG A 14 10.76 6.04 9.55
N LEU A 15 11.28 6.15 8.34
CA LEU A 15 11.08 7.34 7.50
C LEU A 15 9.61 7.52 7.11
N ILE A 16 8.91 6.44 6.80
CA ILE A 16 7.49 6.50 6.51
C ILE A 16 6.70 6.90 7.76
N ARG A 17 7.04 6.35 8.92
CA ARG A 17 6.36 6.69 10.18
C ARG A 17 6.58 8.15 10.58
N GLU A 18 7.78 8.69 10.39
CA GLU A 18 8.12 10.07 10.77
C GLU A 18 7.62 11.11 9.78
N ASN A 19 7.60 10.80 8.49
CA ASN A 19 7.28 11.76 7.43
C ASN A 19 5.93 11.48 6.75
N GLY A 20 5.34 10.34 7.02
CA GLY A 20 4.06 9.96 6.46
C GLY A 20 2.89 10.45 7.29
N ARG A 21 1.71 10.01 6.91
CA ARG A 21 0.47 10.32 7.62
C ARG A 21 -0.32 9.05 7.89
N ASP A 22 -1.27 9.16 8.81
CA ASP A 22 -2.17 8.05 9.12
C ASP A 22 -3.15 7.83 7.98
N ALA A 23 -3.44 6.56 7.73
CA ALA A 23 -4.44 6.12 6.78
C ALA A 23 -5.10 4.86 7.31
N LEU A 24 -6.28 4.53 6.79
CA LEU A 24 -6.95 3.27 7.07
C LEU A 24 -6.78 2.34 5.89
N LEU A 25 -6.29 1.15 6.16
CA LEU A 25 -6.26 0.05 5.20
C LEU A 25 -7.51 -0.79 5.45
N VAL A 26 -8.44 -0.78 4.50
CA VAL A 26 -9.75 -1.41 4.66
C VAL A 26 -9.79 -2.70 3.85
N THR A 27 -10.17 -3.78 4.51
CA THR A 27 -10.33 -5.09 3.89
C THR A 27 -11.80 -5.50 3.98
N GLU A 28 -12.41 -5.88 2.85
CA GLU A 28 -13.74 -6.44 2.81
C GLU A 28 -13.64 -7.95 2.61
N THR A 29 -14.40 -8.69 3.43
CA THR A 29 -14.46 -10.14 3.35
C THR A 29 -15.92 -10.55 3.22
N ASN A 30 -16.25 -11.39 2.22
CA ASN A 30 -17.55 -11.99 2.07
C ASN A 30 -17.50 -13.41 2.65
N THR A 31 -18.19 -13.62 3.77
CA THR A 31 -18.27 -14.91 4.46
C THR A 31 -19.61 -15.61 4.28
N GLY A 32 -20.54 -15.01 3.54
CA GLY A 32 -21.85 -15.57 3.29
C GLY A 32 -21.90 -16.46 2.05
N THR A 33 -23.12 -16.84 1.68
CA THR A 33 -23.40 -17.61 0.45
C THR A 33 -23.81 -16.66 -0.67
N ASP A 34 -23.91 -17.16 -1.90
CA ASP A 34 -24.40 -16.37 -3.05
C ASP A 34 -25.82 -15.86 -2.84
N TYR A 35 -26.62 -16.58 -2.04
CA TYR A 35 -28.00 -16.20 -1.72
C TYR A 35 -28.09 -15.23 -0.55
N GLN A 36 -27.16 -15.28 0.37
CA GLN A 36 -27.11 -14.42 1.55
C GLN A 36 -25.67 -13.99 1.79
N PRO A 37 -25.17 -13.04 1.00
CA PRO A 37 -23.81 -12.57 1.18
C PRO A 37 -23.69 -11.81 2.51
N THR A 38 -22.68 -12.16 3.30
CA THR A 38 -22.30 -11.43 4.49
C THR A 38 -20.96 -10.76 4.23
N ILE A 39 -21.00 -9.43 4.14
CA ILE A 39 -19.78 -8.66 3.90
C ILE A 39 -19.32 -8.07 5.23
N SER A 40 -18.10 -8.41 5.62
CA SER A 40 -17.44 -7.86 6.79
C SER A 40 -16.32 -6.93 6.36
N GLN A 41 -16.22 -5.79 7.03
CA GLN A 41 -15.12 -4.86 6.83
C GLN A 41 -14.22 -4.86 8.05
N THR A 42 -12.92 -4.94 7.83
CA THR A 42 -11.91 -4.71 8.85
C THR A 42 -11.03 -3.58 8.41
N SER A 43 -10.61 -2.74 9.36
CA SER A 43 -9.72 -1.64 9.07
C SER A 43 -8.53 -1.68 10.00
N GLU A 44 -7.38 -1.30 9.47
CA GLU A 44 -6.13 -1.21 10.21
C GLU A 44 -5.53 0.17 9.96
N THR A 45 -5.08 0.83 11.03
CA THR A 45 -4.38 2.10 10.89
C THR A 45 -2.95 1.84 10.45
N ILE A 46 -2.58 2.44 9.33
CA ILE A 46 -1.23 2.35 8.78
C ILE A 46 -0.63 3.73 8.61
N LYS A 47 0.67 3.78 8.42
CA LYS A 47 1.40 4.98 8.02
C LYS A 47 1.81 4.85 6.56
N LEU A 48 1.65 5.92 5.79
CA LEU A 48 2.07 5.95 4.40
C LEU A 48 2.57 7.32 4.00
N VAL A 49 3.33 7.37 2.91
CA VAL A 49 3.74 8.60 2.25
C VAL A 49 3.04 8.65 0.89
N GLN A 50 2.36 9.74 0.60
CA GLN A 50 1.70 9.95 -0.69
C GLN A 50 2.64 10.72 -1.61
N SER A 51 2.75 10.25 -2.85
CA SER A 51 3.57 10.86 -3.88
C SER A 51 2.84 10.82 -5.21
N SER A 52 3.47 11.33 -6.26
CA SER A 52 2.94 11.28 -7.62
C SER A 52 3.77 10.32 -8.45
N PHE A 53 3.12 9.63 -9.39
CA PHE A 53 3.84 8.83 -10.38
C PHE A 53 4.59 9.73 -11.35
N THR A 54 5.77 9.27 -11.77
CA THR A 54 6.60 9.91 -12.77
C THR A 54 6.61 9.08 -14.04
N SER A 55 7.21 9.60 -15.12
CA SER A 55 7.36 8.85 -16.37
C SER A 55 8.17 7.56 -16.19
N ASN A 56 9.04 7.48 -15.19
CA ASN A 56 9.83 6.29 -14.91
C ASN A 56 9.00 5.16 -14.30
N ASP A 57 7.84 5.46 -13.72
CA ASP A 57 6.97 4.47 -13.10
C ASP A 57 6.12 3.70 -14.11
N ASN A 58 6.04 4.15 -15.37
CA ASN A 58 5.19 3.54 -16.40
C ASN A 58 5.60 2.10 -16.76
N ASN A 59 6.81 1.68 -16.42
CA ASN A 59 7.27 0.32 -16.71
C ASN A 59 6.65 -0.73 -15.78
N ASP A 60 6.25 -0.31 -14.57
CA ASP A 60 5.74 -1.22 -13.54
C ASP A 60 4.22 -1.12 -13.35
N PHE A 61 3.61 -0.01 -13.80
CA PHE A 61 2.19 0.28 -13.55
C PHE A 61 1.50 0.76 -14.82
N VAL A 62 0.24 0.35 -14.98
CA VAL A 62 -0.65 0.94 -16.00
C VAL A 62 -1.34 2.12 -15.36
N LEU A 63 -0.89 3.33 -15.69
CA LEU A 63 -1.31 4.56 -15.04
C LEU A 63 -2.47 5.22 -15.76
N GLN A 64 -3.39 5.80 -14.98
CA GLN A 64 -4.43 6.70 -15.45
C GLN A 64 -4.22 8.08 -14.82
N ALA A 65 -4.85 9.09 -15.41
CA ALA A 65 -4.83 10.43 -14.85
C ALA A 65 -5.36 10.39 -13.42
N HIS A 66 -4.73 11.14 -12.52
CA HIS A 66 -5.06 11.25 -11.11
C HIS A 66 -4.75 10.02 -10.26
N ASP A 67 -4.09 8.99 -10.81
CA ASP A 67 -3.56 7.91 -9.97
C ASP A 67 -2.49 8.47 -9.03
N VAL A 68 -2.49 7.97 -7.78
CA VAL A 68 -1.52 8.38 -6.78
C VAL A 68 -0.65 7.21 -6.36
N LYS A 69 0.56 7.52 -5.92
CA LYS A 69 1.50 6.54 -5.42
C LYS A 69 1.57 6.66 -3.91
N PHE A 70 1.37 5.54 -3.22
CA PHE A 70 1.57 5.44 -1.78
C PHE A 70 2.78 4.56 -1.50
N LEU A 71 3.62 4.99 -0.57
CA LEU A 71 4.71 4.18 -0.04
C LEU A 71 4.29 3.68 1.33
N VAL A 72 4.17 2.37 1.47
CA VAL A 72 3.68 1.72 2.69
C VAL A 72 4.78 0.83 3.25
N SER A 73 4.95 0.88 4.57
CA SER A 73 5.93 0.06 5.27
C SER A 73 5.68 -1.44 5.07
N SER A 74 6.75 -2.23 5.01
CA SER A 74 6.69 -3.69 4.96
C SER A 74 6.14 -4.32 6.24
N ALA A 75 5.94 -3.54 7.30
CA ALA A 75 5.28 -4.00 8.51
C ALA A 75 3.80 -4.33 8.29
N PHE A 76 3.19 -3.83 7.20
CA PHE A 76 1.81 -4.07 6.85
C PHE A 76 1.73 -4.89 5.56
N THR A 77 0.73 -5.77 5.47
CA THR A 77 0.48 -6.54 4.25
C THR A 77 -0.60 -5.85 3.43
N VAL A 78 -0.25 -5.44 2.20
CA VAL A 78 -1.13 -4.68 1.31
C VAL A 78 -1.39 -5.51 0.06
N SER A 79 -2.64 -5.56 -0.38
CA SER A 79 -3.03 -6.28 -1.60
C SER A 79 -4.02 -5.45 -2.43
N ALA A 80 -4.18 -5.84 -3.69
CA ALA A 80 -5.09 -5.16 -4.62
C ALA A 80 -6.57 -5.32 -4.27
N LYS A 81 -6.91 -6.18 -3.31
CA LYS A 81 -8.30 -6.38 -2.86
C LYS A 81 -8.71 -5.44 -1.74
N GLN A 82 -7.80 -4.62 -1.27
CA GLN A 82 -8.01 -3.67 -0.18
C GLN A 82 -8.19 -2.27 -0.75
N ARG A 83 -8.58 -1.34 0.11
CA ARG A 83 -8.61 0.08 -0.22
C ARG A 83 -7.96 0.89 0.87
N ILE A 84 -7.54 2.10 0.52
CA ILE A 84 -6.90 3.04 1.45
C ILE A 84 -7.80 4.25 1.60
N GLU A 85 -8.07 4.63 2.86
CA GLU A 85 -8.78 5.87 3.19
C GLU A 85 -7.83 6.82 3.88
N THR A 86 -7.64 8.00 3.32
CA THR A 86 -6.80 9.05 3.88
C THR A 86 -7.34 10.42 3.47
N ASN A 87 -7.27 11.41 4.36
CA ASN A 87 -7.79 12.76 4.13
C ASN A 87 -9.27 12.81 3.71
N GLY A 88 -10.07 11.84 4.14
CA GLY A 88 -11.48 11.76 3.76
C GLY A 88 -11.70 11.24 2.34
N ILE A 89 -10.68 10.76 1.67
CA ILE A 89 -10.76 10.22 0.32
C ILE A 89 -10.52 8.71 0.35
N GLN A 90 -11.34 7.97 -0.36
CA GLN A 90 -11.17 6.53 -0.54
C GLN A 90 -10.46 6.24 -1.85
N TYR A 91 -9.39 5.47 -1.79
CA TYR A 91 -8.64 5.03 -2.96
C TYR A 91 -8.74 3.51 -3.08
N SER A 92 -9.14 3.06 -4.26
CA SER A 92 -9.03 1.64 -4.59
C SER A 92 -7.58 1.30 -4.90
N ILE A 93 -7.09 0.19 -4.39
CA ILE A 93 -5.75 -0.29 -4.70
C ILE A 93 -5.82 -1.00 -6.04
N VAL A 94 -5.15 -0.43 -7.04
CA VAL A 94 -5.14 -0.97 -8.42
C VAL A 94 -4.02 -1.97 -8.59
N ALA A 95 -2.85 -1.66 -8.06
CA ALA A 95 -1.67 -2.50 -8.16
C ALA A 95 -0.75 -2.27 -6.98
N VAL A 96 0.00 -3.29 -6.62
CA VAL A 96 0.98 -3.25 -5.53
C VAL A 96 2.28 -3.84 -6.05
N LYS A 97 3.39 -3.14 -5.80
CA LYS A 97 4.73 -3.64 -6.06
C LYS A 97 5.47 -3.75 -4.75
N GLU A 98 5.90 -4.96 -4.40
CA GLU A 98 6.74 -5.20 -3.24
C GLU A 98 8.20 -4.97 -3.60
N ILE A 99 8.88 -4.14 -2.83
CA ILE A 99 10.32 -3.93 -2.98
C ILE A 99 11.03 -4.94 -2.09
N LYS A 100 11.49 -6.01 -2.71
CA LYS A 100 12.10 -7.15 -2.03
C LYS A 100 13.35 -7.61 -2.81
N PRO A 101 14.47 -6.89 -2.65
CA PRO A 101 15.69 -7.19 -3.41
C PRO A 101 16.37 -8.50 -2.99
N SER A 102 16.03 -9.04 -1.84
CA SER A 102 16.53 -10.30 -1.32
C SER A 102 15.38 -11.02 -0.62
N ASP A 103 15.62 -11.71 0.49
CA ASP A 103 14.58 -12.36 1.27
C ASP A 103 13.83 -11.38 2.20
N THR A 104 14.30 -10.14 2.27
CA THR A 104 13.71 -9.11 3.15
C THR A 104 12.90 -8.13 2.34
N SER A 105 11.61 -7.99 2.68
CA SER A 105 10.74 -6.96 2.12
C SER A 105 11.06 -5.61 2.74
N ILE A 106 11.23 -4.58 1.91
CA ILE A 106 11.60 -3.24 2.38
C ILE A 106 10.37 -2.33 2.48
N LEU A 107 9.57 -2.25 1.42
CA LEU A 107 8.34 -1.46 1.39
C LEU A 107 7.46 -1.91 0.23
N TYR A 108 6.22 -1.40 0.22
CA TYR A 108 5.31 -1.57 -0.89
C TYR A 108 5.08 -0.24 -1.60
N ILE A 109 5.07 -0.27 -2.92
CA ILE A 109 4.60 0.84 -3.76
C ILE A 109 3.19 0.49 -4.20
N VAL A 110 2.23 1.34 -3.84
CA VAL A 110 0.80 1.09 -4.06
C VAL A 110 0.26 2.13 -5.03
N GLN A 111 -0.42 1.65 -6.07
CA GLN A 111 -1.15 2.51 -7.00
C GLN A 111 -2.58 2.65 -6.50
N GLY A 112 -2.97 3.85 -6.13
CA GLY A 112 -4.31 4.19 -5.68
C GLY A 112 -5.10 4.96 -6.73
N ARG A 113 -6.39 4.66 -6.84
CA ARG A 113 -7.30 5.31 -7.79
C ARG A 113 -8.61 5.64 -7.08
N VAL A 114 -9.04 6.84 -7.23
CA VAL A 114 -10.34 7.29 -6.70
C VAL A 114 -11.50 6.64 -7.43
#